data_173902c50fd1a4e746055d204644bc23
#
_entry.id   173902c50fd1a4e746055d204644bc23
#
_cell.length_a   1.000
_cell.length_b   1.000
_cell.length_c   1.000
_cell.angle_alpha   90.00
_cell.angle_beta   90.00
_cell.angle_gamma   90.00
#
_symmetry.space_group_name_H-M   'P 1'
#
loop_
_entity.id
_entity.type
_entity.pdbx_description
1 polymer ?
#
loop_
_entity_poly.entity_id
_entity_poly.type
_entity_poly.pdbx_seq_one_letter_code
_entity_poly.pdbx_strand_id
1 'polypeptide(L)'
;MSLIELDHVFRQSDEAFLTVLNRIRDGEATEVDLTVLNERTHPIRTLGEGDSFVILTPTNAAAHRINMAYLEALPADAKTYEAGISGEFGETAHPTDATLLLKHGAKVMLLRNDPDKRWVNGTVARVARLEDKRVWIEVEGKVHEIEPVSWEARRYAYDQTAEKIVENVTGTFRQFPLRLAWALTIHKSQGLTLDRVYIDLGRGTFAHGQTYVALSRCRSLEGLALARPLRPTDIIFDRSAMDYRDRFPTL
;
A
#
# COMPACT_ATOMS: atom_id res chain seq x y z
N MET A 1 13.94 21.64 21.64
CA MET A 1 13.64 20.54 20.70
C MET A 1 14.03 21.04 19.33
N SER A 2 14.84 20.30 18.58
CA SER A 2 15.31 20.72 17.24
C SER A 2 14.58 19.93 16.18
N LEU A 3 14.23 20.56 15.06
CA LEU A 3 13.62 19.91 13.90
C LEU A 3 14.74 19.36 12.99
N ILE A 4 14.63 18.11 12.61
CA ILE A 4 15.46 17.50 11.57
C ILE A 4 14.55 17.22 10.38
N GLU A 5 14.80 17.88 9.27
CA GLU A 5 14.07 17.68 8.02
C GLU A 5 14.92 16.88 7.03
N LEU A 6 14.31 15.84 6.43
CA LEU A 6 14.95 15.07 5.37
C LEU A 6 14.58 15.73 4.03
N ASP A 7 15.56 16.24 3.31
CA ASP A 7 15.39 17.03 2.09
C ASP A 7 15.55 16.23 0.80
N HIS A 8 16.20 15.06 0.85
CA HIS A 8 16.45 14.25 -0.33
C HIS A 8 15.37 13.20 -0.59
N VAL A 9 14.79 13.24 -1.80
CA VAL A 9 13.76 12.28 -2.24
C VAL A 9 14.39 11.24 -3.17
N PHE A 10 14.43 9.99 -2.70
CA PHE A 10 15.00 8.86 -3.46
C PHE A 10 14.00 8.15 -4.38
N ARG A 11 12.70 8.37 -4.21
CA ARG A 11 11.65 7.62 -4.92
C ARG A 11 11.42 8.13 -6.33
N GLN A 12 11.36 9.44 -6.49
CA GLN A 12 11.10 10.09 -7.78
C GLN A 12 12.41 10.63 -8.35
N SER A 13 12.62 10.39 -9.65
CA SER A 13 13.72 10.98 -10.43
C SER A 13 13.23 12.07 -11.41
N ASP A 14 11.92 12.27 -11.53
CA ASP A 14 11.27 13.27 -12.37
C ASP A 14 11.10 14.57 -11.55
N GLU A 15 11.95 15.56 -11.79
CA GLU A 15 11.96 16.83 -11.06
C GLU A 15 10.67 17.63 -11.25
N ALA A 16 10.03 17.56 -12.43
CA ALA A 16 8.78 18.25 -12.68
C ALA A 16 7.65 17.63 -11.84
N PHE A 17 7.58 16.29 -11.80
CA PHE A 17 6.62 15.58 -10.96
C PHE A 17 6.87 15.82 -9.48
N LEU A 18 8.14 15.82 -9.04
CA LEU A 18 8.51 16.10 -7.66
C LEU A 18 8.08 17.51 -7.23
N THR A 19 8.23 18.51 -8.12
CA THR A 19 7.79 19.88 -7.86
C THR A 19 6.27 19.94 -7.62
N VAL A 20 5.49 19.27 -8.46
CA VAL A 20 4.02 19.18 -8.30
C VAL A 20 3.67 18.50 -6.98
N LEU A 21 4.33 17.38 -6.65
CA LEU A 21 4.11 16.66 -5.39
C LEU A 21 4.39 17.54 -4.16
N ASN A 22 5.49 18.30 -4.16
CA ASN A 22 5.84 19.19 -3.07
C ASN A 22 4.77 20.28 -2.88
N ARG A 23 4.29 20.93 -3.95
CA ARG A 23 3.21 21.92 -3.87
C ARG A 23 1.92 21.32 -3.31
N ILE A 24 1.57 20.08 -3.71
CA ILE A 24 0.40 19.39 -3.14
C ILE A 24 0.61 19.10 -1.65
N ARG A 25 1.80 18.66 -1.26
CA ARG A 25 2.16 18.39 0.14
C ARG A 25 2.04 19.65 1.00
N ASP A 26 2.51 20.77 0.48
CA ASP A 26 2.59 22.04 1.21
C ASP A 26 1.27 22.85 1.09
N GLY A 27 0.26 22.35 0.38
CA GLY A 27 -1.04 23.02 0.20
C GLY A 27 -1.00 24.20 -0.78
N GLU A 28 0.04 24.26 -1.62
CA GLU A 28 0.32 25.31 -2.60
C GLU A 28 0.02 24.90 -4.03
N ALA A 29 -0.71 23.80 -4.22
CA ALA A 29 -1.07 23.29 -5.55
C ALA A 29 -1.85 24.34 -6.35
N THR A 30 -1.42 24.58 -7.58
CA THR A 30 -2.03 25.52 -8.51
C THR A 30 -2.94 24.82 -9.52
N GLU A 31 -3.73 25.58 -10.28
CA GLU A 31 -4.52 25.06 -11.41
C GLU A 31 -3.62 24.45 -12.50
N VAL A 32 -2.41 24.97 -12.67
CA VAL A 32 -1.43 24.42 -13.62
C VAL A 32 -0.98 23.03 -13.16
N ASP A 33 -0.70 22.85 -11.88
CA ASP A 33 -0.33 21.54 -11.33
C ASP A 33 -1.44 20.51 -11.51
N LEU A 34 -2.69 20.92 -11.27
CA LEU A 34 -3.87 20.07 -11.52
C LEU A 34 -4.03 19.73 -13.00
N THR A 35 -3.77 20.69 -13.90
CA THR A 35 -3.83 20.46 -15.35
C THR A 35 -2.84 19.38 -15.77
N VAL A 36 -1.57 19.48 -15.34
CA VAL A 36 -0.52 18.49 -15.61
C VAL A 36 -0.92 17.10 -15.13
N LEU A 37 -1.42 17.00 -13.90
CA LEU A 37 -1.89 15.71 -13.38
C LEU A 37 -3.12 15.19 -14.13
N ASN A 38 -4.05 16.06 -14.51
CA ASN A 38 -5.30 15.69 -15.15
C ASN A 38 -5.11 15.25 -16.62
N GLU A 39 -4.00 15.59 -17.26
CA GLU A 39 -3.59 14.98 -18.54
C GLU A 39 -3.39 13.46 -18.42
N ARG A 40 -3.17 12.96 -17.20
CA ARG A 40 -3.05 11.52 -16.90
C ARG A 40 -4.41 10.83 -16.68
N THR A 41 -5.53 11.53 -16.91
CA THR A 41 -6.85 10.91 -16.78
C THR A 41 -7.07 9.88 -17.88
N HIS A 42 -7.20 8.63 -17.47
CA HIS A 42 -7.39 7.49 -18.36
C HIS A 42 -8.37 6.49 -17.72
N PRO A 43 -9.67 6.55 -18.05
CA PRO A 43 -10.64 5.63 -17.51
C PRO A 43 -10.32 4.18 -17.93
N ILE A 44 -10.15 3.28 -16.97
CA ILE A 44 -10.01 1.84 -17.23
C ILE A 44 -11.32 1.32 -17.76
N ARG A 45 -11.29 0.72 -18.95
CA ARG A 45 -12.48 0.16 -19.62
C ARG A 45 -12.59 -1.34 -19.49
N THR A 46 -11.47 -2.03 -19.28
CA THR A 46 -11.42 -3.49 -19.15
C THR A 46 -10.54 -3.90 -17.97
N LEU A 47 -10.79 -5.08 -17.42
CA LEU A 47 -9.94 -5.65 -16.37
C LEU A 47 -8.49 -5.85 -16.87
N GLY A 48 -8.30 -6.21 -18.15
CA GLY A 48 -6.96 -6.37 -18.73
C GLY A 48 -6.14 -5.07 -18.69
N GLU A 49 -6.75 -3.91 -18.99
CA GLU A 49 -6.08 -2.61 -18.84
C GLU A 49 -5.71 -2.34 -17.38
N GLY A 50 -6.66 -2.56 -16.47
CA GLY A 50 -6.45 -2.32 -15.04
C GLY A 50 -5.40 -3.25 -14.43
N ASP A 51 -5.21 -4.45 -14.96
CA ASP A 51 -4.24 -5.40 -14.47
C ASP A 51 -2.78 -4.91 -14.59
N SER A 52 -2.51 -3.97 -15.49
CA SER A 52 -1.18 -3.36 -15.62
C SER A 52 -0.83 -2.37 -14.50
N PHE A 53 -1.80 -1.93 -13.69
CA PHE A 53 -1.63 -0.96 -12.61
C PHE A 53 -1.84 -1.60 -11.24
N VAL A 54 -1.30 -0.95 -10.19
CA VAL A 54 -1.82 -1.09 -8.83
C VAL A 54 -2.84 0.02 -8.62
N ILE A 55 -4.09 -0.35 -8.34
CA ILE A 55 -5.19 0.60 -8.15
C ILE A 55 -5.18 1.09 -6.71
N LEU A 56 -5.06 2.39 -6.49
CA LEU A 56 -5.13 3.01 -5.18
C LEU A 56 -6.50 3.63 -4.96
N THR A 57 -7.14 3.29 -3.85
CA THR A 57 -8.49 3.76 -3.51
C THR A 57 -8.56 4.20 -2.04
N PRO A 58 -9.47 5.12 -1.68
CA PRO A 58 -9.56 5.64 -0.32
C PRO A 58 -9.99 4.62 0.73
N THR A 59 -10.80 3.61 0.36
CA THR A 59 -11.48 2.73 1.33
C THR A 59 -11.17 1.25 1.14
N ASN A 60 -11.18 0.49 2.26
CA ASN A 60 -11.02 -0.97 2.22
C ASN A 60 -12.13 -1.64 1.41
N ALA A 61 -13.38 -1.16 1.50
CA ALA A 61 -14.51 -1.73 0.77
C ALA A 61 -14.33 -1.61 -0.76
N ALA A 62 -13.83 -0.45 -1.25
CA ALA A 62 -13.54 -0.26 -2.66
C ALA A 62 -12.40 -1.18 -3.13
N ALA A 63 -11.29 -1.25 -2.37
CA ALA A 63 -10.17 -2.12 -2.69
C ALA A 63 -10.60 -3.60 -2.72
N HIS A 64 -11.37 -4.03 -1.74
CA HIS A 64 -11.89 -5.40 -1.68
C HIS A 64 -12.77 -5.72 -2.89
N ARG A 65 -13.75 -4.87 -3.22
CA ARG A 65 -14.63 -5.06 -4.38
C ARG A 65 -13.84 -5.20 -5.69
N ILE A 66 -12.83 -4.35 -5.89
CA ILE A 66 -11.97 -4.40 -7.08
C ILE A 66 -11.20 -5.73 -7.09
N ASN A 67 -10.53 -6.07 -6.00
CA ASN A 67 -9.75 -7.31 -5.91
C ASN A 67 -10.60 -8.56 -6.18
N MET A 68 -11.82 -8.59 -5.64
CA MET A 68 -12.73 -9.72 -5.87
C MET A 68 -13.20 -9.81 -7.33
N ALA A 69 -13.51 -8.68 -7.98
CA ALA A 69 -13.89 -8.67 -9.39
C ALA A 69 -12.77 -9.22 -10.29
N TYR A 70 -11.51 -8.84 -10.03
CA TYR A 70 -10.37 -9.40 -10.76
C TYR A 70 -10.12 -10.87 -10.45
N LEU A 71 -10.26 -11.27 -9.19
CA LEU A 71 -10.09 -12.65 -8.78
C LEU A 71 -11.16 -13.56 -9.41
N GLU A 72 -12.42 -13.12 -9.43
CA GLU A 72 -13.54 -13.84 -10.06
C GLU A 72 -13.35 -14.01 -11.55
N ALA A 73 -12.80 -13.01 -12.24
CA ALA A 73 -12.54 -13.06 -13.67
C ALA A 73 -11.44 -14.07 -14.08
N LEU A 74 -10.62 -14.53 -13.13
CA LEU A 74 -9.64 -15.57 -13.41
C LEU A 74 -10.34 -16.93 -13.56
N PRO A 75 -10.03 -17.69 -14.65
CA PRO A 75 -10.72 -18.96 -14.96
C PRO A 75 -10.34 -20.11 -14.02
N ALA A 76 -9.27 -19.97 -13.23
CA ALA A 76 -8.77 -21.02 -12.34
C ALA A 76 -9.67 -21.20 -11.11
N ASP A 77 -9.64 -22.41 -10.54
CA ASP A 77 -10.31 -22.69 -9.26
C ASP A 77 -9.66 -21.94 -8.11
N ALA A 78 -10.48 -21.51 -7.18
CA ALA A 78 -10.03 -20.82 -5.98
C ALA A 78 -9.56 -21.79 -4.92
N LYS A 79 -8.48 -21.45 -4.21
CA LYS A 79 -8.04 -22.10 -2.98
C LYS A 79 -8.08 -21.11 -1.82
N THR A 80 -8.51 -21.61 -0.68
CA THR A 80 -8.63 -20.85 0.57
C THR A 80 -7.58 -21.32 1.56
N TYR A 81 -6.90 -20.37 2.20
CA TYR A 81 -5.91 -20.61 3.23
C TYR A 81 -6.31 -19.87 4.50
N GLU A 82 -6.59 -20.65 5.55
CA GLU A 82 -7.00 -20.10 6.84
C GLU A 82 -5.76 -19.76 7.70
N ALA A 83 -5.79 -18.61 8.35
CA ALA A 83 -4.75 -18.21 9.28
C ALA A 83 -4.81 -19.04 10.57
N GLY A 84 -3.65 -19.43 11.08
CA GLY A 84 -3.54 -19.94 12.45
C GLY A 84 -3.46 -18.77 13.43
N ILE A 85 -4.48 -18.57 14.24
CA ILE A 85 -4.53 -17.48 15.23
C ILE A 85 -4.53 -18.09 16.64
N SER A 86 -3.67 -17.57 17.54
CA SER A 86 -3.64 -17.99 18.93
C SER A 86 -3.46 -16.79 19.86
N GLY A 87 -3.99 -16.89 21.08
CA GLY A 87 -3.97 -15.82 22.07
C GLY A 87 -4.77 -14.58 21.64
N GLU A 88 -4.39 -13.42 22.16
CA GLU A 88 -5.03 -12.13 21.87
C GLU A 88 -4.36 -11.47 20.67
N PHE A 89 -4.89 -11.68 19.46
CA PHE A 89 -4.46 -10.98 18.25
C PHE A 89 -5.69 -10.29 17.63
N GLY A 90 -5.80 -8.98 17.79
CA GLY A 90 -6.97 -8.21 17.35
C GLY A 90 -7.15 -8.24 15.81
N GLU A 91 -8.39 -8.37 15.34
CA GLU A 91 -8.70 -8.42 13.90
C GLU A 91 -8.20 -7.20 13.11
N THR A 92 -8.21 -6.01 13.70
CA THR A 92 -7.73 -4.78 13.07
C THR A 92 -6.20 -4.77 12.89
N ALA A 93 -5.48 -5.63 13.63
CA ALA A 93 -4.03 -5.78 13.56
C ALA A 93 -3.59 -6.88 12.58
N HIS A 94 -4.54 -7.60 11.95
CA HIS A 94 -4.20 -8.65 10.99
C HIS A 94 -3.36 -8.08 9.83
N PRO A 95 -2.15 -8.59 9.61
CA PRO A 95 -1.26 -8.10 8.55
C PRO A 95 -1.78 -8.44 7.15
N THR A 96 -2.56 -9.52 7.04
CA THR A 96 -3.26 -9.95 5.83
C THR A 96 -4.62 -10.54 6.20
N ASP A 97 -5.38 -11.01 5.20
CA ASP A 97 -6.68 -11.61 5.40
C ASP A 97 -6.54 -12.94 6.18
N ALA A 98 -7.39 -13.13 7.22
CA ALA A 98 -7.42 -14.37 7.99
C ALA A 98 -7.84 -15.54 7.08
N THR A 99 -8.79 -15.31 6.19
CA THR A 99 -9.19 -16.23 5.13
C THR A 99 -8.65 -15.69 3.80
N LEU A 100 -7.50 -16.20 3.37
CA LEU A 100 -6.82 -15.78 2.15
C LEU A 100 -7.31 -16.62 0.97
N LEU A 101 -8.05 -15.98 0.06
CA LEU A 101 -8.56 -16.59 -1.17
C LEU A 101 -7.64 -16.28 -2.35
N LEU A 102 -7.10 -17.30 -3.00
CA LEU A 102 -6.17 -17.17 -4.12
C LEU A 102 -6.61 -18.04 -5.30
N LYS A 103 -6.24 -17.62 -6.52
CA LYS A 103 -6.32 -18.38 -7.75
C LYS A 103 -4.98 -18.36 -8.48
N HIS A 104 -4.70 -19.33 -9.32
CA HIS A 104 -3.58 -19.25 -10.26
C HIS A 104 -3.71 -17.97 -11.12
N GLY A 105 -2.61 -17.25 -11.31
CA GLY A 105 -2.58 -15.97 -12.01
C GLY A 105 -2.99 -14.76 -11.16
N ALA A 106 -3.43 -14.96 -9.92
CA ALA A 106 -3.81 -13.84 -9.04
C ALA A 106 -2.63 -12.90 -8.79
N LYS A 107 -2.89 -11.61 -8.89
CA LYS A 107 -1.94 -10.57 -8.56
C LYS A 107 -1.89 -10.39 -7.06
N VAL A 108 -0.70 -10.53 -6.49
CA VAL A 108 -0.47 -10.48 -5.06
C VAL A 108 0.67 -9.53 -4.72
N MET A 109 0.71 -9.07 -3.49
CA MET A 109 1.80 -8.30 -2.92
C MET A 109 2.41 -9.07 -1.76
N LEU A 110 3.72 -9.10 -1.72
CA LEU A 110 4.51 -9.68 -0.65
C LEU A 110 4.56 -8.72 0.55
N LEU A 111 4.32 -9.25 1.76
CA LEU A 111 4.18 -8.47 2.99
C LEU A 111 5.40 -8.57 3.91
N ARG A 112 6.45 -9.24 3.45
CA ARG A 112 7.72 -9.36 4.16
C ARG A 112 8.89 -9.37 3.19
N ASN A 113 10.02 -8.89 3.68
CA ASN A 113 11.29 -9.07 2.97
C ASN A 113 11.66 -10.55 2.97
N ASP A 114 12.22 -11.00 1.87
CA ASP A 114 12.77 -12.33 1.77
C ASP A 114 14.14 -12.42 2.48
N PRO A 115 14.41 -13.46 3.27
CA PRO A 115 15.72 -13.65 3.88
C PRO A 115 16.87 -13.73 2.87
N ASP A 116 16.61 -14.34 1.71
CA ASP A 116 17.58 -14.49 0.62
C ASP A 116 17.61 -13.26 -0.33
N LYS A 117 16.90 -12.17 0.04
CA LYS A 117 16.84 -10.91 -0.73
C LYS A 117 16.29 -11.04 -2.16
N ARG A 118 15.48 -12.07 -2.44
CA ARG A 118 14.83 -12.27 -3.74
C ARG A 118 13.71 -11.24 -4.00
N TRP A 119 13.11 -10.69 -2.94
CA TRP A 119 12.12 -9.62 -2.97
C TRP A 119 12.10 -8.83 -1.66
N VAL A 120 11.44 -7.72 -1.70
CA VAL A 120 11.19 -6.86 -0.52
C VAL A 120 9.69 -6.75 -0.24
N ASN A 121 9.36 -6.30 0.96
CA ASN A 121 7.97 -5.96 1.31
C ASN A 121 7.41 -4.93 0.31
N GLY A 122 6.23 -5.21 -0.23
CA GLY A 122 5.60 -4.39 -1.27
C GLY A 122 5.87 -4.86 -2.71
N THR A 123 6.74 -5.85 -2.92
CA THR A 123 6.94 -6.44 -4.25
C THR A 123 5.63 -7.07 -4.74
N VAL A 124 5.24 -6.71 -5.95
CA VAL A 124 4.08 -7.28 -6.64
C VAL A 124 4.50 -8.53 -7.40
N ALA A 125 3.71 -9.57 -7.28
CA ALA A 125 3.96 -10.89 -7.87
C ALA A 125 2.67 -11.49 -8.44
N ARG A 126 2.80 -12.63 -9.13
CA ARG A 126 1.66 -13.45 -9.56
C ARG A 126 1.71 -14.82 -8.93
N VAL A 127 0.54 -15.34 -8.59
CA VAL A 127 0.42 -16.72 -8.12
C VAL A 127 0.68 -17.67 -9.29
N ALA A 128 1.75 -18.46 -9.19
CA ALA A 128 2.16 -19.41 -10.22
C ALA A 128 1.59 -20.82 -10.00
N ARG A 129 1.41 -21.22 -8.73
CA ARG A 129 0.86 -22.55 -8.38
C ARG A 129 0.29 -22.53 -6.98
N LEU A 130 -0.77 -23.31 -6.75
CA LEU A 130 -1.45 -23.48 -5.47
C LEU A 130 -1.61 -24.97 -5.13
N GLU A 131 -1.19 -25.36 -3.94
CA GLU A 131 -1.48 -26.65 -3.32
C GLU A 131 -2.14 -26.42 -1.94
N ASP A 132 -2.53 -27.46 -1.24
CA ASP A 132 -3.29 -27.32 0.01
C ASP A 132 -2.52 -26.59 1.12
N LYS A 133 -1.19 -26.72 1.13
CA LYS A 133 -0.33 -26.10 2.16
C LYS A 133 0.85 -25.33 1.57
N ARG A 134 0.89 -25.15 0.26
CA ARG A 134 2.01 -24.52 -0.46
C ARG A 134 1.49 -23.52 -1.49
N VAL A 135 2.18 -22.42 -1.61
CA VAL A 135 1.91 -21.37 -2.58
C VAL A 135 3.21 -21.03 -3.31
N TRP A 136 3.18 -20.98 -4.62
CA TRP A 136 4.28 -20.48 -5.44
C TRP A 136 3.86 -19.21 -6.13
N ILE A 137 4.78 -18.27 -6.15
CA ILE A 137 4.61 -16.98 -6.83
C ILE A 137 5.70 -16.80 -7.88
N GLU A 138 5.38 -16.02 -8.89
CA GLU A 138 6.34 -15.58 -9.90
C GLU A 138 6.71 -14.11 -9.62
N VAL A 139 8.01 -13.88 -9.45
CA VAL A 139 8.63 -12.56 -9.29
C VAL A 139 9.71 -12.43 -10.36
N GLU A 140 9.63 -11.40 -11.21
CA GLU A 140 10.62 -11.13 -12.27
C GLU A 140 10.92 -12.37 -13.16
N GLY A 141 9.86 -13.14 -13.51
CA GLY A 141 9.97 -14.33 -14.35
C GLY A 141 10.53 -15.58 -13.65
N LYS A 142 10.76 -15.53 -12.34
CA LYS A 142 11.22 -16.67 -11.54
C LYS A 142 10.15 -17.12 -10.57
N VAL A 143 9.97 -18.44 -10.46
CA VAL A 143 8.97 -19.04 -9.56
C VAL A 143 9.63 -19.39 -8.22
N HIS A 144 9.00 -18.96 -7.14
CA HIS A 144 9.45 -19.16 -5.77
C HIS A 144 8.34 -19.73 -4.90
N GLU A 145 8.66 -20.69 -4.05
CA GLU A 145 7.76 -21.17 -2.99
C GLU A 145 7.71 -20.15 -1.85
N ILE A 146 6.51 -19.90 -1.34
CA ILE A 146 6.25 -19.01 -0.20
C ILE A 146 5.79 -19.86 0.97
N GLU A 147 6.41 -19.65 2.11
CA GLU A 147 6.02 -20.29 3.37
C GLU A 147 5.16 -19.35 4.23
N PRO A 148 4.22 -19.91 5.03
CA PRO A 148 3.52 -19.14 6.02
C PRO A 148 4.48 -18.59 7.09
N VAL A 149 4.28 -17.34 7.47
CA VAL A 149 5.08 -16.66 8.51
C VAL A 149 4.20 -16.33 9.71
N SER A 150 4.82 -16.18 10.87
CA SER A 150 4.15 -15.76 12.09
C SER A 150 4.42 -14.29 12.40
N TRP A 151 3.36 -13.59 12.84
CA TRP A 151 3.43 -12.26 13.43
C TRP A 151 2.99 -12.37 14.89
N GLU A 152 3.58 -11.58 15.76
CA GLU A 152 3.33 -11.57 17.19
C GLU A 152 2.65 -10.26 17.59
N ALA A 153 1.58 -10.36 18.36
CA ALA A 153 1.05 -9.24 19.11
C ALA A 153 1.81 -9.16 20.44
N ARG A 154 2.33 -7.98 20.75
CA ARG A 154 3.16 -7.77 21.93
C ARG A 154 2.58 -6.65 22.79
N ARG A 155 2.60 -6.84 24.11
CA ARG A 155 2.24 -5.85 25.09
C ARG A 155 3.42 -5.52 25.97
N TYR A 156 3.70 -4.26 26.15
CA TYR A 156 4.71 -3.78 27.07
C TYR A 156 4.09 -3.59 28.45
N ALA A 157 4.73 -4.13 29.49
CA ALA A 157 4.35 -3.95 30.88
C ALA A 157 5.59 -3.53 31.69
N TYR A 158 5.39 -2.69 32.72
CA TYR A 158 6.47 -2.37 33.63
C TYR A 158 6.54 -3.43 34.71
N ASP A 159 7.66 -4.14 34.80
CA ASP A 159 7.96 -5.08 35.89
C ASP A 159 8.57 -4.30 37.06
N GLN A 160 7.77 -4.18 38.13
CA GLN A 160 8.17 -3.45 39.34
C GLN A 160 9.34 -4.14 40.08
N THR A 161 9.49 -5.46 39.95
CA THR A 161 10.55 -6.21 40.62
C THR A 161 11.89 -6.08 39.91
N ALA A 162 11.83 -6.10 38.57
CA ALA A 162 13.03 -5.95 37.74
C ALA A 162 13.30 -4.49 37.35
N GLU A 163 12.45 -3.53 37.75
CA GLU A 163 12.51 -2.10 37.43
C GLU A 163 12.71 -1.80 35.94
N LYS A 164 12.09 -2.61 35.05
CA LYS A 164 12.25 -2.50 33.61
C LYS A 164 10.94 -2.75 32.86
N ILE A 165 10.88 -2.22 31.64
CA ILE A 165 9.81 -2.56 30.69
C ILE A 165 10.08 -3.97 30.16
N VAL A 166 9.12 -4.87 30.33
CA VAL A 166 9.13 -6.24 29.78
C VAL A 166 8.14 -6.32 28.61
N GLU A 167 8.52 -7.09 27.61
CA GLU A 167 7.72 -7.34 26.43
C GLU A 167 7.12 -8.75 26.51
N ASN A 168 5.79 -8.84 26.47
CA ASN A 168 5.05 -10.09 26.52
C ASN A 168 4.33 -10.33 25.19
N VAL A 169 4.51 -11.51 24.60
CA VAL A 169 3.74 -11.95 23.46
C VAL A 169 2.33 -12.33 23.95
N THR A 170 1.31 -11.62 23.47
CA THR A 170 -0.09 -11.84 23.84
C THR A 170 -0.83 -12.71 22.85
N GLY A 171 -0.40 -12.75 21.60
CA GLY A 171 -1.01 -13.56 20.56
C GLY A 171 -0.10 -13.74 19.35
N THR A 172 -0.47 -14.70 18.49
CA THR A 172 0.22 -14.93 17.23
C THR A 172 -0.79 -15.05 16.08
N PHE A 173 -0.38 -14.58 14.90
CA PHE A 173 -1.11 -14.72 13.65
C PHE A 173 -0.18 -15.36 12.63
N ARG A 174 -0.53 -16.54 12.09
CA ARG A 174 0.29 -17.28 11.12
C ARG A 174 -0.46 -17.44 9.82
N GLN A 175 0.08 -16.89 8.72
CA GLN A 175 -0.51 -16.93 7.39
C GLN A 175 0.57 -16.75 6.32
N PHE A 176 0.27 -17.05 5.06
CA PHE A 176 1.12 -16.65 3.93
C PHE A 176 1.27 -15.12 3.92
N PRO A 177 2.49 -14.59 3.77
CA PRO A 177 2.73 -13.15 3.77
C PRO A 177 2.33 -12.50 2.42
N LEU A 178 1.09 -12.71 2.02
CA LEU A 178 0.51 -12.30 0.74
C LEU A 178 -0.81 -11.56 0.96
N ARG A 179 -1.14 -10.65 0.07
CA ARG A 179 -2.49 -10.10 -0.12
C ARG A 179 -2.76 -9.89 -1.60
N LEU A 180 -4.04 -9.87 -1.99
CA LEU A 180 -4.42 -9.46 -3.33
C LEU A 180 -3.98 -8.01 -3.59
N ALA A 181 -3.48 -7.74 -4.79
CA ALA A 181 -2.81 -6.47 -5.11
C ALA A 181 -3.21 -5.86 -6.46
N TRP A 182 -4.39 -6.16 -6.98
CA TRP A 182 -4.96 -5.31 -8.03
C TRP A 182 -5.36 -3.96 -7.47
N ALA A 183 -5.93 -3.94 -6.24
CA ALA A 183 -6.26 -2.71 -5.55
C ALA A 183 -5.78 -2.72 -4.10
N LEU A 184 -5.29 -1.57 -3.66
CA LEU A 184 -4.87 -1.30 -2.28
C LEU A 184 -5.54 -0.02 -1.78
N THR A 185 -5.71 0.11 -0.47
CA THR A 185 -6.04 1.42 0.07
C THR A 185 -4.81 2.32 0.04
N ILE A 186 -5.05 3.63 -0.09
CA ILE A 186 -3.99 4.63 -0.05
C ILE A 186 -3.15 4.50 1.24
N HIS A 187 -3.79 4.23 2.38
CA HIS A 187 -3.07 3.99 3.64
C HIS A 187 -2.15 2.75 3.59
N LYS A 188 -2.64 1.64 3.05
CA LYS A 188 -1.83 0.41 2.92
C LYS A 188 -0.71 0.53 1.88
N SER A 189 -0.75 1.55 1.02
CA SER A 189 0.32 1.84 0.07
C SER A 189 1.43 2.73 0.65
N GLN A 190 1.27 3.25 1.87
CA GLN A 190 2.33 4.04 2.52
C GLN A 190 3.62 3.22 2.63
N GLY A 191 4.75 3.86 2.32
CA GLY A 191 6.06 3.20 2.28
C GLY A 191 6.37 2.46 0.97
N LEU A 192 5.37 2.15 0.13
CA LEU A 192 5.58 1.48 -1.14
C LEU A 192 6.10 2.44 -2.22
N THR A 193 6.82 1.88 -3.19
CA THR A 193 7.18 2.52 -4.45
C THR A 193 6.66 1.65 -5.58
N LEU A 194 5.87 2.22 -6.46
CA LEU A 194 5.16 1.52 -7.52
C LEU A 194 5.50 2.15 -8.87
N ASP A 195 5.75 1.32 -9.89
CA ASP A 195 6.08 1.82 -11.23
C ASP A 195 4.82 2.30 -11.98
N ARG A 196 3.68 1.63 -11.79
CA ARG A 196 2.41 1.98 -12.44
C ARG A 196 1.28 2.02 -11.44
N VAL A 197 0.71 3.20 -11.26
CA VAL A 197 -0.35 3.48 -10.28
C VAL A 197 -1.59 4.03 -10.98
N TYR A 198 -2.74 3.47 -10.68
CA TYR A 198 -4.04 3.99 -11.06
C TYR A 198 -4.75 4.52 -9.82
N ILE A 199 -5.05 5.80 -9.77
CA ILE A 199 -5.71 6.42 -8.63
C ILE A 199 -7.21 6.54 -8.89
N ASP A 200 -8.01 5.81 -8.12
CA ASP A 200 -9.47 5.91 -8.10
C ASP A 200 -9.92 6.46 -6.74
N LEU A 201 -10.11 7.76 -6.67
CA LEU A 201 -10.59 8.45 -5.48
C LEU A 201 -12.10 8.31 -5.28
N GLY A 202 -12.83 7.68 -6.21
CA GLY A 202 -14.27 7.58 -6.15
C GLY A 202 -14.93 8.96 -6.03
N ARG A 203 -15.67 9.19 -4.93
CA ARG A 203 -16.33 10.48 -4.66
C ARG A 203 -15.38 11.58 -4.20
N GLY A 204 -14.18 11.26 -3.79
CA GLY A 204 -13.14 12.17 -3.27
C GLY A 204 -12.35 11.59 -2.12
N THR A 205 -11.38 12.37 -1.65
CA THR A 205 -10.62 12.08 -0.44
C THR A 205 -11.37 12.57 0.80
N PHE A 206 -11.08 11.98 1.96
CA PHE A 206 -11.70 12.33 3.23
C PHE A 206 -10.68 12.62 4.35
N ALA A 207 -9.39 12.45 4.07
CA ALA A 207 -8.34 12.67 5.03
C ALA A 207 -7.27 13.62 4.48
N HIS A 208 -6.68 14.39 5.37
CA HIS A 208 -5.57 15.28 5.07
C HIS A 208 -4.40 14.52 4.45
N GLY A 209 -3.77 15.07 3.43
CA GLY A 209 -2.61 14.50 2.73
C GLY A 209 -2.89 13.23 1.92
N GLN A 210 -4.13 12.74 1.87
CA GLN A 210 -4.46 11.47 1.22
C GLN A 210 -4.13 11.48 -0.28
N THR A 211 -4.41 12.57 -0.98
CA THR A 211 -4.07 12.73 -2.40
C THR A 211 -2.55 12.75 -2.60
N TYR A 212 -1.82 13.49 -1.77
CA TYR A 212 -0.35 13.49 -1.79
C TYR A 212 0.21 12.07 -1.60
N VAL A 213 -0.28 11.34 -0.60
CA VAL A 213 0.16 9.96 -0.34
C VAL A 213 -0.07 9.09 -1.57
N ALA A 214 -1.25 9.16 -2.20
CA ALA A 214 -1.57 8.36 -3.39
C ALA A 214 -0.64 8.68 -4.57
N LEU A 215 -0.50 9.96 -4.93
CA LEU A 215 0.35 10.42 -6.03
C LEU A 215 1.82 10.07 -5.79
N SER A 216 2.31 10.30 -4.59
CA SER A 216 3.70 10.04 -4.21
C SER A 216 4.08 8.56 -4.18
N ARG A 217 3.14 7.63 -4.36
CA ARG A 217 3.46 6.20 -4.54
C ARG A 217 4.06 5.91 -5.89
N CYS A 218 3.70 6.68 -6.91
CA CYS A 218 4.21 6.50 -8.27
C CYS A 218 5.66 7.01 -8.39
N ARG A 219 6.47 6.27 -9.11
CA ARG A 219 7.88 6.63 -9.35
C ARG A 219 8.02 7.80 -10.31
N SER A 220 7.14 7.91 -11.31
CA SER A 220 7.16 8.95 -12.34
C SER A 220 5.75 9.36 -12.74
N LEU A 221 5.62 10.54 -13.34
CA LEU A 221 4.36 11.02 -13.91
C LEU A 221 3.86 10.11 -15.03
N GLU A 222 4.76 9.49 -15.79
CA GLU A 222 4.41 8.56 -16.88
C GLU A 222 3.70 7.31 -16.37
N GLY A 223 4.11 6.79 -15.21
CA GLY A 223 3.48 5.63 -14.58
C GLY A 223 2.14 5.92 -13.91
N LEU A 224 1.75 7.20 -13.80
CA LEU A 224 0.51 7.63 -13.15
C LEU A 224 -0.66 7.59 -14.11
N ALA A 225 -1.80 7.08 -13.65
CA ALA A 225 -3.10 7.24 -14.29
C ALA A 225 -4.18 7.58 -13.25
N LEU A 226 -5.17 8.37 -13.67
CA LEU A 226 -6.27 8.83 -12.83
C LEU A 226 -7.61 8.32 -13.39
N ALA A 227 -8.49 7.84 -12.52
CA ALA A 227 -9.84 7.41 -12.89
C ALA A 227 -10.72 8.58 -13.38
N ARG A 228 -10.50 9.75 -12.82
CA ARG A 228 -11.14 11.02 -13.15
C ARG A 228 -10.19 12.19 -12.89
N PRO A 229 -10.48 13.36 -13.45
CA PRO A 229 -9.73 14.56 -13.10
C PRO A 229 -9.75 14.83 -11.59
N LEU A 230 -8.63 15.25 -11.06
CA LEU A 230 -8.49 15.77 -9.70
C LEU A 230 -9.13 17.15 -9.62
N ARG A 231 -9.84 17.42 -8.54
CA ARG A 231 -10.44 18.71 -8.21
C ARG A 231 -9.63 19.37 -7.08
N PRO A 232 -9.68 20.69 -6.95
CA PRO A 232 -9.08 21.36 -5.78
C PRO A 232 -9.57 20.77 -4.45
N THR A 233 -10.84 20.36 -4.37
CA THR A 233 -11.45 19.72 -3.19
C THR A 233 -10.91 18.32 -2.88
N ASP A 234 -10.21 17.67 -3.79
CA ASP A 234 -9.56 16.38 -3.55
C ASP A 234 -8.21 16.56 -2.84
N ILE A 235 -7.68 17.80 -2.76
CA ILE A 235 -6.45 18.13 -2.04
C ILE A 235 -6.84 18.70 -0.68
N ILE A 236 -6.90 17.81 0.32
CA ILE A 236 -7.19 18.21 1.70
C ILE A 236 -5.87 18.41 2.42
N PHE A 237 -5.65 19.62 2.89
CA PHE A 237 -4.42 20.05 3.56
C PHE A 237 -4.70 20.45 5.01
N ASP A 238 -3.78 20.09 5.92
CA ASP A 238 -3.85 20.52 7.33
C ASP A 238 -2.85 21.63 7.60
N ARG A 239 -3.35 22.86 7.70
CA ARG A 239 -2.53 24.03 8.00
C ARG A 239 -1.85 23.94 9.37
N SER A 240 -2.45 23.25 10.35
CA SER A 240 -1.88 23.13 11.69
C SER A 240 -0.54 22.38 11.70
N ALA A 241 -0.33 21.47 10.74
CA ALA A 241 0.93 20.77 10.59
C ALA A 241 2.08 21.69 10.16
N MET A 242 1.80 22.69 9.30
CA MET A 242 2.78 23.69 8.88
C MET A 242 3.09 24.68 10.01
N ASP A 243 2.05 25.19 10.68
CA ASP A 243 2.20 26.06 11.84
C ASP A 243 3.05 25.41 12.95
N TYR A 244 2.95 24.08 13.09
CA TYR A 244 3.77 23.32 14.03
C TYR A 244 5.23 23.26 13.59
N ARG A 245 5.51 23.00 12.30
CA ARG A 245 6.87 22.99 11.73
C ARG A 245 7.58 24.32 11.96
N ASP A 246 6.88 25.42 11.69
CA ASP A 246 7.44 26.79 11.77
C ASP A 246 7.78 27.23 13.20
N ARG A 247 7.35 26.48 14.23
CA ARG A 247 7.70 26.74 15.64
C ARG A 247 9.10 26.25 16.03
N PHE A 248 9.75 25.45 15.20
CA PHE A 248 11.06 24.89 15.51
C PHE A 248 12.14 25.48 14.59
N PRO A 249 13.30 25.88 15.15
CA PRO A 249 14.43 26.27 14.32
C PRO A 249 14.92 25.06 13.52
N THR A 250 15.11 25.26 12.23
CA THR A 250 15.81 24.29 11.35
C THR A 250 17.29 24.30 11.74
N LEU A 251 17.89 23.11 11.90
CA LEU A 251 19.32 22.97 12.15
C LEU A 251 20.11 23.07 10.85
#